data_2b7f464cc15175886a134d04b23281ef
#
_entry.id   2b7f464cc15175886a134d04b23281ef
#
_cell.length_a   1.000
_cell.length_b   1.000
_cell.length_c   1.000
_cell.angle_alpha   90.00
_cell.angle_beta   90.00
_cell.angle_gamma   90.00
#
_symmetry.space_group_name_H-M   'P 1'
#
loop_
_entity.id
_entity.type
_entity.pdbx_description
1 polymer ?
#
loop_
_entity_poly.entity_id
_entity_poly.type
_entity_poly.pdbx_seq_one_letter_code
_entity_poly.pdbx_strand_id
1 'polypeptide(L)'
;MPKYLKYTLLALLWGGVAAYLLYAGGKVRRHRAEQPVTRIEVEVVDSTSQLRLVSEATVRGWLARSGIKTVGEKIGAVRLDALERLIARNGFVADARVTVSYSGVLHVAVWQRTPLMRLLIDGYNSYVTEEGYLFAVPRASSVYVPVITGTYRPPFPASYVGYAADYRREQMQQIDDKIAELEREKYPLYRRELKNDENIRSLRRMLIKKRWFESSESFGERVRELRKRKEQLRRKYRYEAQVIQSAIDKISEKQEAERRRQKILEKRYEDFSKLTTFVKWMENDDFWRSEIVQITARTTESGAIDLELTPRSGNYTILFGRLDDAEQKLDKLLRFYREGLGLSLIHI
;
A
#
# COMPACT_ATOMS: atom_id res chain seq x y z
N MET A 1 -64.79 -30.57 12.66
CA MET A 1 -63.41 -30.98 12.81
C MET A 1 -62.72 -30.09 13.85
N PRO A 2 -62.12 -30.65 14.88
CA PRO A 2 -61.42 -29.86 15.90
C PRO A 2 -60.30 -29.00 15.25
N LYS A 3 -60.18 -27.75 15.69
CA LYS A 3 -59.23 -26.76 15.11
C LYS A 3 -57.80 -27.30 15.03
N TYR A 4 -57.39 -28.10 15.99
CA TYR A 4 -56.05 -28.74 16.03
C TYR A 4 -55.80 -29.69 14.84
N LEU A 5 -56.78 -30.45 14.38
CA LEU A 5 -56.68 -31.37 13.26
C LEU A 5 -56.41 -30.63 11.93
N LYS A 6 -57.01 -29.43 11.78
CA LYS A 6 -56.77 -28.56 10.62
C LYS A 6 -55.32 -28.05 10.59
N TYR A 7 -54.79 -27.62 11.72
CA TYR A 7 -53.41 -27.12 11.81
C TYR A 7 -52.35 -28.23 11.64
N THR A 8 -52.63 -29.41 12.15
CA THR A 8 -51.71 -30.57 11.94
C THR A 8 -51.71 -31.01 10.48
N LEU A 9 -52.85 -31.06 9.81
CA LEU A 9 -52.95 -31.36 8.38
C LEU A 9 -52.28 -30.29 7.53
N LEU A 10 -52.41 -29.01 7.87
CA LEU A 10 -51.75 -27.91 7.19
C LEU A 10 -50.23 -27.98 7.37
N ALA A 11 -49.75 -28.27 8.56
CA ALA A 11 -48.31 -28.45 8.85
C ALA A 11 -47.69 -29.62 8.07
N LEU A 12 -48.41 -30.76 7.98
CA LEU A 12 -48.00 -31.89 7.18
C LEU A 12 -47.94 -31.57 5.68
N LEU A 13 -48.93 -30.82 5.19
CA LEU A 13 -48.96 -30.38 3.78
C LEU A 13 -47.75 -29.50 3.47
N TRP A 14 -47.49 -28.47 4.30
CA TRP A 14 -46.34 -27.59 4.11
C TRP A 14 -45.02 -28.31 4.33
N GLY A 15 -44.93 -29.26 5.24
CA GLY A 15 -43.76 -30.14 5.40
C GLY A 15 -43.51 -30.97 4.15
N GLY A 16 -44.55 -31.55 3.55
CA GLY A 16 -44.47 -32.28 2.28
C GLY A 16 -44.01 -31.40 1.10
N VAL A 17 -44.57 -30.18 1.00
CA VAL A 17 -44.17 -29.21 -0.03
C VAL A 17 -42.67 -28.82 0.16
N ALA A 18 -42.24 -28.53 1.37
CA ALA A 18 -40.84 -28.19 1.66
C ALA A 18 -39.93 -29.37 1.32
N ALA A 19 -40.24 -30.58 1.70
CA ALA A 19 -39.46 -31.77 1.38
C ALA A 19 -39.39 -32.02 -0.14
N TYR A 20 -40.51 -31.83 -0.86
CA TYR A 20 -40.50 -31.91 -2.32
C TYR A 20 -39.64 -30.86 -2.97
N LEU A 21 -39.70 -29.60 -2.53
CA LEU A 21 -38.87 -28.54 -3.05
C LEU A 21 -37.37 -28.77 -2.82
N LEU A 22 -36.98 -29.28 -1.65
CA LEU A 22 -35.63 -29.67 -1.33
C LEU A 22 -35.14 -30.83 -2.23
N TYR A 23 -35.98 -31.86 -2.41
CA TYR A 23 -35.66 -32.99 -3.27
C TYR A 23 -35.53 -32.57 -4.75
N ALA A 24 -36.53 -31.85 -5.27
CA ALA A 24 -36.55 -31.37 -6.63
C ALA A 24 -35.37 -30.42 -6.90
N GLY A 25 -35.10 -29.49 -5.96
CA GLY A 25 -33.96 -28.57 -6.04
C GLY A 25 -32.61 -29.31 -6.07
N GLY A 26 -32.47 -30.35 -5.26
CA GLY A 26 -31.28 -31.21 -5.25
C GLY A 26 -31.07 -31.94 -6.59
N LYS A 27 -32.15 -32.49 -7.18
CA LYS A 27 -32.09 -33.16 -8.47
C LYS A 27 -31.76 -32.21 -9.63
N VAL A 28 -32.36 -31.02 -9.63
CA VAL A 28 -32.08 -29.97 -10.61
C VAL A 28 -30.62 -29.50 -10.52
N ARG A 29 -30.11 -29.28 -9.31
CA ARG A 29 -28.69 -28.89 -9.12
C ARG A 29 -27.72 -29.95 -9.65
N ARG A 30 -27.96 -31.25 -9.39
CA ARG A 30 -27.12 -32.34 -9.89
C ARG A 30 -27.15 -32.39 -11.41
N HIS A 31 -28.35 -32.34 -12.01
CA HIS A 31 -28.49 -32.36 -13.45
C HIS A 31 -27.76 -31.17 -14.11
N ARG A 32 -27.89 -29.98 -13.53
CA ARG A 32 -27.16 -28.77 -13.99
C ARG A 32 -25.64 -28.94 -13.88
N ALA A 33 -25.16 -29.51 -12.79
CA ALA A 33 -23.74 -29.71 -12.59
C ALA A 33 -23.09 -30.68 -13.59
N GLU A 34 -23.89 -31.59 -14.17
CA GLU A 34 -23.46 -32.56 -15.18
C GLU A 34 -23.49 -32.03 -16.61
N GLN A 35 -24.20 -30.93 -16.87
CA GLN A 35 -24.24 -30.31 -18.19
C GLN A 35 -22.88 -29.78 -18.61
N PRO A 36 -22.45 -29.94 -19.88
CA PRO A 36 -21.20 -29.37 -20.36
C PRO A 36 -21.34 -27.87 -20.62
N VAL A 37 -20.24 -27.14 -20.44
CA VAL A 37 -20.11 -25.75 -20.89
C VAL A 37 -20.05 -25.78 -22.44
N THR A 38 -20.95 -25.05 -23.08
CA THR A 38 -21.11 -25.07 -24.55
C THR A 38 -20.23 -24.04 -25.25
N ARG A 39 -20.16 -22.82 -24.70
CA ARG A 39 -19.36 -21.70 -25.24
C ARG A 39 -18.99 -20.69 -24.17
N ILE A 40 -18.03 -19.83 -24.50
CA ILE A 40 -17.61 -18.70 -23.68
C ILE A 40 -18.05 -17.41 -24.34
N GLU A 41 -18.78 -16.57 -23.61
CA GLU A 41 -19.10 -15.20 -23.99
C GLU A 41 -18.34 -14.25 -23.06
N VAL A 42 -17.58 -13.33 -23.64
CA VAL A 42 -16.80 -12.34 -22.92
C VAL A 42 -17.41 -10.99 -23.21
N GLU A 43 -17.73 -10.26 -22.16
CA GLU A 43 -18.23 -8.90 -22.21
C GLU A 43 -17.27 -7.97 -21.45
N VAL A 44 -16.82 -6.91 -22.10
CA VAL A 44 -16.08 -5.83 -21.44
C VAL A 44 -17.06 -4.70 -21.17
N VAL A 45 -17.51 -4.58 -19.92
CA VAL A 45 -18.69 -3.80 -19.53
C VAL A 45 -18.48 -2.29 -19.75
N ASP A 46 -17.29 -1.75 -19.45
CA ASP A 46 -17.01 -0.30 -19.48
C ASP A 46 -16.14 0.11 -20.68
N SER A 47 -16.26 -0.58 -21.83
CA SER A 47 -15.47 -0.23 -23.00
C SER A 47 -16.09 0.95 -23.75
N THR A 48 -15.58 2.16 -23.52
CA THR A 48 -15.79 3.29 -24.39
C THR A 48 -14.80 3.25 -25.56
N SER A 49 -15.10 3.96 -26.66
CA SER A 49 -14.21 4.04 -27.83
C SER A 49 -12.80 4.58 -27.48
N GLN A 50 -12.69 5.33 -26.40
CA GLN A 50 -11.44 5.94 -25.93
C GLN A 50 -10.70 5.09 -24.89
N LEU A 51 -11.38 4.16 -24.21
CA LEU A 51 -10.82 3.33 -23.14
C LEU A 51 -10.83 1.85 -23.55
N ARG A 52 -9.82 1.39 -24.29
CA ARG A 52 -9.65 0.00 -24.68
C ARG A 52 -8.34 -0.60 -24.16
N LEU A 53 -8.25 -0.76 -22.83
CA LEU A 53 -7.12 -1.46 -22.20
C LEU A 53 -7.25 -2.98 -22.34
N VAL A 54 -8.47 -3.49 -22.30
CA VAL A 54 -8.80 -4.91 -22.40
C VAL A 54 -9.78 -5.13 -23.53
N SER A 55 -9.53 -6.13 -24.39
CA SER A 55 -10.44 -6.57 -25.41
C SER A 55 -10.94 -7.97 -25.13
N GLU A 56 -12.07 -8.35 -25.73
CA GLU A 56 -12.59 -9.72 -25.67
C GLU A 56 -11.53 -10.75 -26.09
N ALA A 57 -10.80 -10.47 -27.19
CA ALA A 57 -9.73 -11.34 -27.69
C ALA A 57 -8.60 -11.51 -26.68
N THR A 58 -8.28 -10.43 -25.93
CA THR A 58 -7.27 -10.46 -24.86
C THR A 58 -7.69 -11.38 -23.71
N VAL A 59 -8.95 -11.26 -23.26
CA VAL A 59 -9.49 -12.10 -22.18
C VAL A 59 -9.56 -13.56 -22.63
N ARG A 60 -10.02 -13.84 -23.84
CA ARG A 60 -10.02 -15.20 -24.43
C ARG A 60 -8.59 -15.77 -24.47
N GLY A 61 -7.60 -14.95 -24.83
CA GLY A 61 -6.19 -15.33 -24.82
C GLY A 61 -5.66 -15.66 -23.43
N TRP A 62 -6.09 -14.95 -22.38
CA TRP A 62 -5.73 -15.28 -21.00
C TRP A 62 -6.33 -16.61 -20.56
N LEU A 63 -7.61 -16.82 -20.86
CA LEU A 63 -8.30 -18.08 -20.57
C LEU A 63 -7.65 -19.27 -21.29
N ALA A 64 -7.33 -19.13 -22.56
CA ALA A 64 -6.68 -20.19 -23.35
C ALA A 64 -5.29 -20.56 -22.80
N ARG A 65 -4.50 -19.58 -22.36
CA ARG A 65 -3.16 -19.80 -21.79
C ARG A 65 -3.16 -20.32 -20.36
N SER A 66 -4.29 -20.25 -19.66
CA SER A 66 -4.38 -20.67 -18.27
C SER A 66 -4.29 -22.19 -18.07
N GLY A 67 -4.50 -22.97 -19.13
CA GLY A 67 -4.62 -24.42 -19.06
C GLY A 67 -5.90 -24.93 -18.37
N ILE A 68 -6.78 -24.04 -17.93
CA ILE A 68 -8.05 -24.40 -17.31
C ILE A 68 -9.02 -24.78 -18.42
N LYS A 69 -9.36 -26.05 -18.49
CA LYS A 69 -10.40 -26.52 -19.42
C LYS A 69 -11.75 -25.94 -19.03
N THR A 70 -12.44 -25.34 -19.97
CA THR A 70 -13.74 -24.69 -19.76
C THR A 70 -14.79 -25.24 -20.68
N VAL A 71 -14.63 -25.08 -22.00
CA VAL A 71 -15.58 -25.60 -23.00
C VAL A 71 -15.54 -27.13 -23.05
N GLY A 72 -16.69 -27.77 -22.99
CA GLY A 72 -16.84 -29.24 -22.95
C GLY A 72 -16.72 -29.85 -21.57
N GLU A 73 -16.25 -29.10 -20.55
CA GLU A 73 -16.22 -29.59 -19.18
C GLU A 73 -17.58 -29.46 -18.49
N LYS A 74 -17.85 -30.34 -17.52
CA LYS A 74 -19.07 -30.26 -16.71
C LYS A 74 -19.10 -28.96 -15.90
N ILE A 75 -20.25 -28.28 -15.84
CA ILE A 75 -20.41 -27.02 -15.12
C ILE A 75 -19.94 -27.16 -13.67
N GLY A 76 -20.24 -28.29 -13.01
CA GLY A 76 -19.82 -28.55 -11.63
C GLY A 76 -18.32 -28.77 -11.43
N ALA A 77 -17.56 -29.02 -12.52
CA ALA A 77 -16.11 -29.20 -12.49
C ALA A 77 -15.35 -27.90 -12.78
N VAL A 78 -15.99 -26.92 -13.43
CA VAL A 78 -15.38 -25.64 -13.77
C VAL A 78 -15.25 -24.78 -12.50
N ARG A 79 -14.01 -24.41 -12.18
CA ARG A 79 -13.69 -23.56 -11.02
C ARG A 79 -13.85 -22.07 -11.40
N LEU A 80 -15.09 -21.55 -11.29
CA LEU A 80 -15.43 -20.18 -11.63
C LEU A 80 -14.58 -19.16 -10.86
N ASP A 81 -14.39 -19.39 -9.56
CA ASP A 81 -13.56 -18.60 -8.68
C ASP A 81 -12.09 -18.51 -9.11
N ALA A 82 -11.56 -19.58 -9.69
CA ALA A 82 -10.20 -19.61 -10.22
C ALA A 82 -10.08 -18.80 -11.52
N LEU A 83 -11.11 -18.82 -12.36
CA LEU A 83 -11.18 -18.01 -13.58
C LEU A 83 -11.28 -16.53 -13.27
N GLU A 84 -12.13 -16.13 -12.31
CA GLU A 84 -12.25 -14.75 -11.83
C GLU A 84 -10.91 -14.24 -11.32
N ARG A 85 -10.27 -14.98 -10.41
CA ARG A 85 -8.93 -14.64 -9.90
C ARG A 85 -7.85 -14.56 -10.97
N LEU A 86 -7.90 -15.45 -11.96
CA LEU A 86 -6.97 -15.43 -13.09
C LEU A 86 -7.09 -14.12 -13.88
N ILE A 87 -8.31 -13.73 -14.19
CA ILE A 87 -8.60 -12.51 -14.96
C ILE A 87 -8.25 -11.28 -14.14
N ALA A 88 -8.66 -11.24 -12.86
CA ALA A 88 -8.41 -10.13 -11.92
C ALA A 88 -6.91 -9.90 -11.60
N ARG A 89 -6.04 -10.91 -11.80
CA ARG A 89 -4.58 -10.75 -11.67
C ARG A 89 -3.97 -9.79 -12.69
N ASN A 90 -4.67 -9.53 -13.79
CA ASN A 90 -4.18 -8.59 -14.79
C ASN A 90 -4.43 -7.17 -14.30
N GLY A 91 -3.38 -6.36 -14.19
CA GLY A 91 -3.44 -5.01 -13.67
C GLY A 91 -4.45 -4.08 -14.37
N PHE A 92 -4.87 -4.41 -15.60
CA PHE A 92 -5.88 -3.67 -16.37
C PHE A 92 -7.32 -3.93 -15.93
N VAL A 93 -7.55 -4.99 -15.16
CA VAL A 93 -8.88 -5.44 -14.71
C VAL A 93 -9.18 -4.91 -13.34
N ALA A 94 -10.27 -4.18 -13.20
CA ALA A 94 -10.78 -3.71 -11.91
C ALA A 94 -11.53 -4.82 -11.18
N ASP A 95 -12.43 -5.50 -11.92
CA ASP A 95 -13.22 -6.62 -11.42
C ASP A 95 -13.52 -7.60 -12.56
N ALA A 96 -13.74 -8.85 -12.22
CA ALA A 96 -14.12 -9.90 -13.17
C ALA A 96 -15.15 -10.81 -12.51
N ARG A 97 -16.25 -11.05 -13.20
CA ARG A 97 -17.31 -11.96 -12.76
C ARG A 97 -17.52 -13.04 -13.80
N VAL A 98 -17.48 -14.29 -13.34
CA VAL A 98 -17.68 -15.45 -14.19
C VAL A 98 -18.93 -16.19 -13.73
N THR A 99 -19.91 -16.30 -14.62
CA THR A 99 -21.18 -17.00 -14.34
C THR A 99 -21.49 -18.00 -15.45
N VAL A 100 -22.28 -19.03 -15.13
CA VAL A 100 -22.74 -19.97 -16.15
C VAL A 100 -24.26 -19.87 -16.23
N SER A 101 -24.77 -19.64 -17.46
CA SER A 101 -26.19 -19.60 -17.73
C SER A 101 -26.82 -20.99 -17.65
N TYR A 102 -28.14 -21.02 -17.65
CA TYR A 102 -28.88 -22.29 -17.66
C TYR A 102 -28.65 -23.11 -18.97
N SER A 103 -28.31 -22.44 -20.07
CA SER A 103 -28.00 -23.04 -21.35
C SER A 103 -26.56 -23.56 -21.48
N GLY A 104 -25.76 -23.51 -20.41
CA GLY A 104 -24.36 -23.94 -20.42
C GLY A 104 -23.39 -22.91 -21.01
N VAL A 105 -23.81 -21.65 -21.19
CA VAL A 105 -22.92 -20.59 -21.66
C VAL A 105 -22.15 -20.00 -20.50
N LEU A 106 -20.83 -19.95 -20.58
CA LEU A 106 -19.96 -19.30 -19.62
C LEU A 106 -19.85 -17.81 -19.96
N HIS A 107 -20.48 -16.97 -19.15
CA HIS A 107 -20.41 -15.52 -19.27
C HIS A 107 -19.28 -14.99 -18.42
N VAL A 108 -18.40 -14.22 -19.04
CA VAL A 108 -17.25 -13.56 -18.41
C VAL A 108 -17.42 -12.06 -18.56
N ALA A 109 -17.90 -11.40 -17.53
CA ALA A 109 -18.01 -9.95 -17.48
C ALA A 109 -16.72 -9.38 -16.85
N VAL A 110 -16.10 -8.42 -17.54
CA VAL A 110 -14.84 -7.81 -17.14
C VAL A 110 -15.02 -6.29 -17.07
N TRP A 111 -14.70 -5.71 -15.91
CA TRP A 111 -14.59 -4.27 -15.72
C TRP A 111 -13.12 -3.88 -15.82
N GLN A 112 -12.80 -2.97 -16.72
CA GLN A 112 -11.43 -2.49 -16.86
C GLN A 112 -11.18 -1.30 -15.93
N ARG A 113 -9.90 -1.10 -15.53
CA ARG A 113 -9.50 0.04 -14.73
C ARG A 113 -9.47 1.30 -15.58
N THR A 114 -9.93 2.41 -15.00
CA THR A 114 -9.85 3.73 -15.63
C THR A 114 -8.62 4.44 -15.11
N PRO A 115 -7.58 4.68 -15.92
CA PRO A 115 -6.43 5.45 -15.50
C PRO A 115 -6.79 6.93 -15.39
N LEU A 116 -6.29 7.57 -14.33
CA LEU A 116 -6.38 9.00 -14.09
C LEU A 116 -5.19 9.74 -14.68
N MET A 117 -3.99 9.17 -14.56
CA MET A 117 -2.75 9.77 -15.03
C MET A 117 -1.73 8.69 -15.41
N ARG A 118 -0.71 9.08 -16.16
CA ARG A 118 0.43 8.23 -16.51
C ARG A 118 1.70 8.80 -15.89
N LEU A 119 2.42 8.00 -15.10
CA LEU A 119 3.75 8.33 -14.63
C LEU A 119 4.77 7.91 -15.71
N LEU A 120 5.40 8.89 -16.33
CA LEU A 120 6.50 8.71 -17.29
C LEU A 120 7.74 9.44 -16.77
N ILE A 121 8.32 8.89 -15.72
CA ILE A 121 9.48 9.41 -15.02
C ILE A 121 10.57 8.36 -15.16
N ASP A 122 11.83 8.71 -14.90
CA ASP A 122 12.96 7.80 -15.03
C ASP A 122 12.69 6.44 -14.35
N GLY A 123 12.68 5.39 -15.17
CA GLY A 123 12.35 4.01 -14.76
C GLY A 123 10.85 3.72 -14.58
N TYR A 124 9.97 4.72 -14.57
CA TYR A 124 8.52 4.53 -14.43
C TYR A 124 7.81 4.66 -15.76
N ASN A 125 6.93 3.71 -16.05
CA ASN A 125 5.98 3.78 -17.14
C ASN A 125 4.69 3.05 -16.71
N SER A 126 3.91 3.73 -15.86
CA SER A 126 2.76 3.13 -15.20
C SER A 126 1.57 4.07 -15.24
N TYR A 127 0.37 3.49 -15.33
CA TYR A 127 -0.87 4.20 -15.08
C TYR A 127 -1.20 4.20 -13.59
N VAL A 128 -1.88 5.24 -13.17
CA VAL A 128 -2.44 5.40 -11.82
C VAL A 128 -3.92 5.64 -11.96
N THR A 129 -4.75 4.90 -11.21
CA THR A 129 -6.19 5.17 -11.12
C THR A 129 -6.49 6.25 -10.07
N GLU A 130 -7.74 6.68 -10.03
CA GLU A 130 -8.22 7.65 -9.05
C GLU A 130 -8.04 7.16 -7.60
N GLU A 131 -8.18 5.85 -7.37
CA GLU A 131 -8.00 5.21 -6.07
C GLU A 131 -6.52 4.94 -5.73
N GLY A 132 -5.60 5.38 -6.60
CA GLY A 132 -4.16 5.19 -6.41
C GLY A 132 -3.68 3.76 -6.70
N TYR A 133 -4.39 3.02 -7.56
CA TYR A 133 -3.91 1.72 -8.06
C TYR A 133 -2.93 1.93 -9.22
N LEU A 134 -1.77 1.29 -9.13
CA LEU A 134 -0.72 1.36 -10.13
C LEU A 134 -0.69 0.10 -10.99
N PHE A 135 -0.54 0.27 -12.30
CA PHE A 135 -0.33 -0.82 -13.24
C PHE A 135 0.50 -0.39 -14.43
N ALA A 136 1.25 -1.33 -15.01
CA ALA A 136 2.14 -1.05 -16.13
C ALA A 136 1.36 -0.65 -17.39
N VAL A 137 1.93 0.24 -18.20
CA VAL A 137 1.34 0.62 -19.51
C VAL A 137 1.43 -0.56 -20.47
N PRO A 138 0.33 -0.99 -21.11
CA PRO A 138 0.36 -2.06 -22.10
C PRO A 138 1.14 -1.62 -23.35
N ARG A 139 1.85 -2.57 -23.98
CA ARG A 139 2.66 -2.25 -25.18
C ARG A 139 1.83 -1.87 -26.40
N ALA A 140 0.59 -2.36 -26.48
CA ALA A 140 -0.24 -2.28 -27.67
C ALA A 140 -1.33 -1.19 -27.62
N SER A 141 -1.53 -0.53 -26.48
CA SER A 141 -2.59 0.48 -26.31
C SER A 141 -2.12 1.59 -25.40
N SER A 142 -2.54 2.81 -25.67
CA SER A 142 -2.39 3.93 -24.76
C SER A 142 -3.74 4.62 -24.57
N VAL A 143 -3.97 5.10 -23.36
CA VAL A 143 -5.15 5.89 -23.01
C VAL A 143 -4.71 7.35 -22.91
N TYR A 144 -5.58 8.23 -23.40
CA TYR A 144 -5.34 9.65 -23.28
C TYR A 144 -5.62 10.09 -21.83
N VAL A 145 -4.56 10.38 -21.11
CA VAL A 145 -4.57 10.90 -19.73
C VAL A 145 -3.38 11.84 -19.54
N PRO A 146 -3.41 12.77 -18.58
CA PRO A 146 -2.28 13.61 -18.25
C PRO A 146 -1.01 12.79 -17.98
N VAL A 147 0.11 13.25 -18.54
CA VAL A 147 1.40 12.58 -18.36
C VAL A 147 2.22 13.36 -17.35
N ILE A 148 2.63 12.66 -16.29
CA ILE A 148 3.53 13.20 -15.27
C ILE A 148 4.96 12.84 -15.67
N THR A 149 5.79 13.86 -15.89
CA THR A 149 7.20 13.74 -16.25
C THR A 149 8.10 14.41 -15.21
N GLY A 150 9.41 14.42 -15.41
CA GLY A 150 10.38 15.13 -14.58
C GLY A 150 11.19 14.26 -13.65
N THR A 151 11.58 14.79 -12.49
CA THR A 151 12.46 14.13 -11.51
C THR A 151 11.78 13.81 -10.18
N TYR A 152 10.46 13.73 -10.20
CA TYR A 152 9.69 13.34 -9.03
C TYR A 152 10.04 11.91 -8.59
N ARG A 153 10.07 11.69 -7.28
CA ARG A 153 10.37 10.38 -6.67
C ARG A 153 9.15 9.81 -5.98
N PRO A 154 8.37 8.94 -6.65
CA PRO A 154 7.21 8.29 -6.06
C PRO A 154 7.56 7.47 -4.80
N PRO A 155 6.58 7.20 -3.90
CA PRO A 155 6.81 6.43 -2.69
C PRO A 155 6.99 4.92 -2.89
N PHE A 156 6.83 4.42 -4.11
CA PHE A 156 6.89 3.01 -4.50
C PHE A 156 7.90 2.78 -5.62
N PRO A 157 8.41 1.56 -5.83
CA PRO A 157 9.31 1.25 -6.93
C PRO A 157 8.60 1.20 -8.29
N ALA A 158 9.33 1.41 -9.37
CA ALA A 158 8.80 1.46 -10.74
C ALA A 158 8.09 0.17 -11.18
N SER A 159 8.48 -0.97 -10.62
CA SER A 159 7.88 -2.29 -10.89
C SER A 159 6.64 -2.61 -10.06
N TYR A 160 6.25 -1.71 -9.16
CA TYR A 160 5.11 -1.98 -8.26
C TYR A 160 3.79 -1.98 -9.03
N VAL A 161 2.96 -2.98 -8.74
CA VAL A 161 1.57 -3.10 -9.22
C VAL A 161 0.68 -3.33 -8.01
N GLY A 162 -0.31 -2.48 -7.80
CA GLY A 162 -1.19 -2.53 -6.64
C GLY A 162 -1.55 -1.14 -6.11
N TYR A 163 -2.25 -1.09 -4.99
CA TYR A 163 -2.61 0.17 -4.37
C TYR A 163 -1.41 0.80 -3.66
N ALA A 164 -1.14 2.07 -3.92
CA ALA A 164 -0.08 2.83 -3.24
C ALA A 164 -0.26 2.85 -1.71
N ALA A 165 -1.51 2.84 -1.24
CA ALA A 165 -1.85 2.76 0.17
C ALA A 165 -1.42 1.44 0.81
N ASP A 166 -1.55 0.30 0.09
CA ASP A 166 -1.12 -1.00 0.58
C ASP A 166 0.39 -1.08 0.68
N TYR A 167 1.11 -0.60 -0.36
CA TYR A 167 2.57 -0.49 -0.33
C TYR A 167 3.05 0.33 0.87
N ARG A 168 2.45 1.51 1.10
CA ARG A 168 2.77 2.33 2.27
C ARG A 168 2.57 1.55 3.56
N ARG A 169 1.42 0.87 3.73
CA ARG A 169 1.09 0.11 4.94
C ARG A 169 2.12 -0.99 5.22
N GLU A 170 2.47 -1.75 4.19
CA GLU A 170 3.48 -2.82 4.29
C GLU A 170 4.85 -2.26 4.67
N GLN A 171 5.29 -1.19 4.02
CA GLN A 171 6.60 -0.57 4.32
C GLN A 171 6.64 0.02 5.73
N MET A 172 5.54 0.66 6.18
CA MET A 172 5.44 1.20 7.53
C MET A 172 5.52 0.08 8.56
N GLN A 173 4.79 -1.00 8.36
CA GLN A 173 4.84 -2.15 9.26
C GLN A 173 6.24 -2.77 9.33
N GLN A 174 6.92 -2.93 8.20
CA GLN A 174 8.29 -3.42 8.17
C GLN A 174 9.26 -2.51 8.97
N ILE A 175 9.09 -1.20 8.88
CA ILE A 175 9.89 -0.24 9.63
C ILE A 175 9.58 -0.33 11.13
N ASP A 176 8.31 -0.39 11.51
CA ASP A 176 7.88 -0.51 12.91
C ASP A 176 8.37 -1.82 13.53
N ASP A 177 8.26 -2.94 12.81
CA ASP A 177 8.80 -4.23 13.23
C ASP A 177 10.32 -4.18 13.45
N LYS A 178 11.05 -3.48 12.56
CA LYS A 178 12.48 -3.28 12.69
C LYS A 178 12.87 -2.43 13.89
N ILE A 179 12.13 -1.35 14.15
CA ILE A 179 12.32 -0.51 15.33
C ILE A 179 12.06 -1.33 16.62
N ALA A 180 11.01 -2.16 16.63
CA ALA A 180 10.69 -3.03 17.75
C ALA A 180 11.77 -4.11 17.98
N GLU A 181 12.34 -4.67 16.91
CA GLU A 181 13.46 -5.62 16.99
C GLU A 181 14.69 -4.94 17.63
N LEU A 182 15.08 -3.76 17.15
CA LEU A 182 16.19 -2.99 17.69
C LEU A 182 15.96 -2.60 19.18
N GLU A 183 14.72 -2.35 19.57
CA GLU A 183 14.39 -2.10 20.99
C GLU A 183 14.60 -3.37 21.83
N ARG A 184 14.23 -4.54 21.33
CA ARG A 184 14.49 -5.82 22.01
C ARG A 184 15.98 -6.10 22.17
N GLU A 185 16.82 -5.69 21.20
CA GLU A 185 18.28 -5.81 21.31
C GLU A 185 18.85 -4.98 22.46
N LYS A 186 18.20 -3.89 22.90
CA LYS A 186 18.62 -3.07 24.05
C LYS A 186 18.34 -3.73 25.40
N TYR A 187 17.33 -4.61 25.52
CA TYR A 187 16.95 -5.20 26.81
C TYR A 187 18.08 -5.90 27.55
N PRO A 188 18.91 -6.75 26.92
CA PRO A 188 20.03 -7.36 27.61
C PRO A 188 21.08 -6.33 28.06
N LEU A 189 21.27 -5.23 27.31
CA LEU A 189 22.17 -4.15 27.66
C LEU A 189 21.66 -3.38 28.90
N TYR A 190 20.37 -3.06 28.96
CA TYR A 190 19.75 -2.44 30.13
C TYR A 190 19.86 -3.33 31.39
N ARG A 191 19.71 -4.64 31.25
CA ARG A 191 19.93 -5.57 32.36
C ARG A 191 21.38 -5.55 32.84
N ARG A 192 22.34 -5.48 31.92
CA ARG A 192 23.78 -5.38 32.26
C ARG A 192 24.08 -4.03 32.92
N GLU A 193 23.49 -2.95 32.47
CA GLU A 193 23.62 -1.63 33.04
C GLU A 193 23.11 -1.62 34.50
N LEU A 194 21.89 -2.12 34.76
CA LEU A 194 21.32 -2.24 36.09
C LEU A 194 22.24 -3.04 37.04
N LYS A 195 22.74 -4.20 36.55
CA LYS A 195 23.68 -5.02 37.36
C LYS A 195 24.99 -4.31 37.62
N ASN A 196 25.51 -3.56 36.64
CA ASN A 196 26.72 -2.76 36.81
C ASN A 196 26.53 -1.63 37.87
N ASP A 197 25.38 -0.98 37.86
CA ASP A 197 25.00 0.05 38.87
C ASP A 197 24.84 -0.56 40.24
N GLU A 198 24.25 -1.74 40.37
CA GLU A 198 24.18 -2.47 41.63
C GLU A 198 25.58 -2.78 42.20
N ASN A 199 26.48 -3.22 41.32
CA ASN A 199 27.87 -3.48 41.65
C ASN A 199 28.58 -2.19 42.15
N ILE A 200 28.36 -1.06 41.47
CA ILE A 200 28.92 0.25 41.90
C ILE A 200 28.34 0.65 43.27
N ARG A 201 27.04 0.46 43.51
CA ARG A 201 26.40 0.73 44.79
C ARG A 201 26.96 -0.17 45.91
N SER A 202 27.21 -1.45 45.62
CA SER A 202 27.76 -2.42 46.56
C SER A 202 29.16 -2.03 47.05
N LEU A 203 29.98 -1.43 46.18
CA LEU A 203 31.30 -0.92 46.52
C LEU A 203 31.24 0.14 47.63
N ARG A 204 30.17 0.97 47.71
CA ARG A 204 29.98 1.96 48.75
C ARG A 204 29.74 1.28 50.11
N ARG A 205 29.06 0.14 50.13
CA ARG A 205 28.69 -0.62 51.32
C ARG A 205 29.83 -1.51 51.86
N MET A 206 30.90 -1.73 51.09
CA MET A 206 32.04 -2.51 51.55
C MET A 206 32.78 -1.75 52.63
N LEU A 207 32.69 -2.23 53.86
CA LEU A 207 33.37 -1.70 55.04
C LEU A 207 34.12 -2.82 55.75
N ILE A 208 35.26 -2.51 56.33
CA ILE A 208 36.02 -3.42 57.20
C ILE A 208 35.91 -2.89 58.64
N LYS A 209 35.57 -3.79 59.56
CA LYS A 209 35.60 -3.51 60.98
C LYS A 209 36.92 -4.04 61.56
N LYS A 210 37.47 -3.31 62.56
CA LYS A 210 38.64 -3.76 63.35
C LYS A 210 38.27 -4.99 64.12
N ARG A 211 39.13 -6.02 64.09
CA ARG A 211 38.95 -7.24 64.90
C ARG A 211 39.43 -6.94 66.33
N TRP A 212 38.88 -7.64 67.33
CA TRP A 212 39.15 -7.36 68.72
C TRP A 212 40.68 -7.37 69.12
N PHE A 213 41.43 -8.33 68.59
CA PHE A 213 42.87 -8.46 68.91
C PHE A 213 43.76 -7.96 67.75
N GLU A 214 43.30 -7.07 66.90
CA GLU A 214 44.02 -6.56 65.76
C GLU A 214 44.84 -5.32 66.12
N SER A 215 46.10 -5.27 65.70
CA SER A 215 46.91 -4.06 65.85
C SER A 215 46.37 -2.94 64.98
N SER A 216 46.60 -1.68 65.34
CA SER A 216 46.18 -0.53 64.57
C SER A 216 46.88 -0.47 63.23
N GLU A 217 48.09 -1.00 63.16
CA GLU A 217 48.89 -1.08 61.90
C GLU A 217 48.32 -2.08 60.91
N SER A 218 48.07 -3.31 61.37
CA SER A 218 47.42 -4.37 60.53
C SER A 218 46.03 -3.96 60.04
N PHE A 219 45.23 -3.32 60.89
CA PHE A 219 43.96 -2.76 60.48
C PHE A 219 44.13 -1.68 59.41
N GLY A 220 45.14 -0.77 59.54
CA GLY A 220 45.44 0.26 58.56
C GLY A 220 45.85 -0.31 57.21
N GLU A 221 46.59 -1.44 57.18
CA GLU A 221 46.95 -2.16 55.93
C GLU A 221 45.73 -2.72 55.24
N ARG A 222 44.87 -3.42 55.95
CA ARG A 222 43.61 -3.93 55.41
C ARG A 222 42.71 -2.84 54.82
N VAL A 223 42.64 -1.68 55.48
CA VAL A 223 41.91 -0.51 54.98
C VAL A 223 42.56 0.04 53.72
N ARG A 224 43.89 0.10 53.63
CA ARG A 224 44.61 0.53 52.44
C ARG A 224 44.35 -0.44 51.25
N GLU A 225 44.44 -1.74 51.54
CA GLU A 225 44.15 -2.78 50.55
C GLU A 225 42.72 -2.72 50.04
N LEU A 226 41.72 -2.57 50.93
CA LEU A 226 40.34 -2.37 50.53
C LEU A 226 40.15 -1.12 49.65
N ARG A 227 40.81 -0.03 49.96
CA ARG A 227 40.74 1.20 49.13
C ARG A 227 41.29 0.96 47.76
N LYS A 228 42.46 0.33 47.61
CA LYS A 228 43.06 -0.06 46.29
C LYS A 228 42.11 -0.93 45.49
N ARG A 229 41.55 -1.96 46.14
CA ARG A 229 40.59 -2.88 45.50
C ARG A 229 39.32 -2.18 45.05
N LYS A 230 38.75 -1.28 45.88
CA LYS A 230 37.58 -0.46 45.52
C LYS A 230 37.87 0.42 44.29
N GLU A 231 39.04 1.03 44.24
CA GLU A 231 39.44 1.88 43.12
C GLU A 231 39.57 1.10 41.82
N GLN A 232 40.23 -0.06 41.86
CA GLN A 232 40.34 -0.97 40.69
C GLN A 232 38.95 -1.40 40.19
N LEU A 233 38.05 -1.79 41.09
CA LEU A 233 36.70 -2.19 40.74
C LEU A 233 35.87 -1.01 40.20
N ARG A 234 36.03 0.18 40.74
CA ARG A 234 35.40 1.40 40.20
C ARG A 234 35.82 1.71 38.79
N ARG A 235 37.13 1.60 38.50
CA ARG A 235 37.65 1.78 37.13
C ARG A 235 37.07 0.77 36.18
N LYS A 236 37.03 -0.53 36.57
CA LYS A 236 36.44 -1.61 35.77
C LYS A 236 34.95 -1.35 35.47
N TYR A 237 34.15 -1.02 36.52
CA TYR A 237 32.72 -0.82 36.29
C TYR A 237 32.40 0.46 35.54
N ARG A 238 33.19 1.53 35.63
CA ARG A 238 33.08 2.70 34.80
C ARG A 238 33.38 2.39 33.31
N TYR A 239 34.41 1.62 33.05
CA TYR A 239 34.72 1.17 31.69
C TYR A 239 33.58 0.30 31.14
N GLU A 240 33.05 -0.62 31.91
CA GLU A 240 31.93 -1.45 31.52
C GLU A 240 30.65 -0.63 31.22
N ALA A 241 30.37 0.39 32.03
CA ALA A 241 29.28 1.34 31.76
C ALA A 241 29.46 2.08 30.43
N GLN A 242 30.68 2.56 30.15
CA GLN A 242 30.97 3.21 28.86
C GLN A 242 30.76 2.26 27.66
N VAL A 243 31.18 1.01 27.78
CA VAL A 243 30.99 -0.01 26.73
C VAL A 243 29.52 -0.29 26.51
N ILE A 244 28.73 -0.45 27.60
CA ILE A 244 27.29 -0.67 27.52
C ILE A 244 26.60 0.52 26.88
N GLN A 245 26.90 1.74 27.32
CA GLN A 245 26.30 2.97 26.78
C GLN A 245 26.62 3.13 25.29
N SER A 246 27.88 2.93 24.89
CA SER A 246 28.27 2.97 23.46
C SER A 246 27.50 1.94 22.61
N ALA A 247 27.20 0.75 23.16
CA ALA A 247 26.39 -0.24 22.46
C ALA A 247 24.93 0.19 22.33
N ILE A 248 24.36 0.80 23.38
CA ILE A 248 22.98 1.35 23.35
C ILE A 248 22.88 2.49 22.34
N ASP A 249 23.87 3.40 22.32
CA ASP A 249 23.91 4.54 21.40
C ASP A 249 23.93 4.08 19.93
N LYS A 250 24.75 3.08 19.60
CA LYS A 250 24.79 2.49 18.25
C LYS A 250 23.45 1.91 17.80
N ILE A 251 22.72 1.28 18.71
CA ILE A 251 21.37 0.75 18.39
C ILE A 251 20.38 1.91 18.25
N SER A 252 20.50 2.94 19.08
CA SER A 252 19.66 4.13 19.00
C SER A 252 19.85 4.90 17.70
N GLU A 253 21.08 5.02 17.20
CA GLU A 253 21.37 5.61 15.88
C GLU A 253 20.67 4.85 14.74
N LYS A 254 20.67 3.51 14.82
CA LYS A 254 19.95 2.68 13.82
C LYS A 254 18.42 2.92 13.90
N GLN A 255 17.86 3.02 15.11
CA GLN A 255 16.43 3.31 15.28
C GLN A 255 16.09 4.71 14.73
N GLU A 256 16.93 5.71 14.95
CA GLU A 256 16.71 7.04 14.38
C GLU A 256 16.79 7.03 12.86
N ALA A 257 17.68 6.23 12.26
CA ALA A 257 17.74 6.08 10.80
C ALA A 257 16.44 5.49 10.24
N GLU A 258 15.87 4.45 10.89
CA GLU A 258 14.58 3.89 10.47
C GLU A 258 13.43 4.89 10.67
N ARG A 259 13.40 5.66 11.75
CA ARG A 259 12.41 6.73 11.95
C ARG A 259 12.51 7.85 10.90
N ARG A 260 13.74 8.19 10.47
CA ARG A 260 13.93 9.15 9.34
C ARG A 260 13.38 8.57 8.04
N ARG A 261 13.63 7.27 7.78
CA ARG A 261 13.08 6.57 6.62
C ARG A 261 11.55 6.58 6.62
N GLN A 262 10.94 6.35 7.78
CA GLN A 262 9.49 6.41 7.98
C GLN A 262 8.93 7.79 7.59
N LYS A 263 9.51 8.88 8.12
CA LYS A 263 9.09 10.25 7.80
C LYS A 263 9.22 10.58 6.31
N ILE A 264 10.30 10.12 5.66
CA ILE A 264 10.50 10.34 4.23
C ILE A 264 9.43 9.60 3.41
N LEU A 265 9.11 8.36 3.79
CA LEU A 265 8.08 7.58 3.12
C LEU A 265 6.69 8.23 3.28
N GLU A 266 6.34 8.66 4.49
CA GLU A 266 5.09 9.37 4.76
C GLU A 266 4.96 10.62 3.91
N LYS A 267 5.99 11.44 3.89
CA LYS A 267 5.99 12.68 3.09
C LYS A 267 5.84 12.40 1.59
N ARG A 268 6.57 11.41 1.06
CA ARG A 268 6.44 11.03 -0.36
C ARG A 268 5.03 10.52 -0.68
N TYR A 269 4.42 9.78 0.23
CA TYR A 269 3.05 9.31 0.05
C TYR A 269 2.03 10.46 0.12
N GLU A 270 2.22 11.41 1.03
CA GLU A 270 1.41 12.63 1.11
C GLU A 270 1.50 13.43 -0.20
N ASP A 271 2.71 13.64 -0.72
CA ASP A 271 2.94 14.33 -1.99
C ASP A 271 2.30 13.59 -3.17
N PHE A 272 2.38 12.25 -3.19
CA PHE A 272 1.69 11.44 -4.19
C PHE A 272 0.17 11.56 -4.10
N SER A 273 -0.38 11.55 -2.89
CA SER A 273 -1.82 11.74 -2.65
C SER A 273 -2.28 13.13 -3.09
N LYS A 274 -1.52 14.18 -2.78
CA LYS A 274 -1.79 15.55 -3.24
C LYS A 274 -1.75 15.65 -4.76
N LEU A 275 -0.76 15.03 -5.40
CA LEU A 275 -0.64 14.99 -6.86
C LEU A 275 -1.84 14.29 -7.50
N THR A 276 -2.24 13.13 -6.96
CA THR A 276 -3.40 12.39 -7.46
C THR A 276 -4.69 13.21 -7.31
N THR A 277 -4.88 13.86 -6.16
CA THR A 277 -6.03 14.75 -5.92
C THR A 277 -6.03 15.93 -6.87
N PHE A 278 -4.87 16.55 -7.12
CA PHE A 278 -4.71 17.66 -8.04
C PHE A 278 -5.07 17.25 -9.48
N VAL A 279 -4.56 16.12 -9.96
CA VAL A 279 -4.87 15.63 -11.31
C VAL A 279 -6.34 15.26 -11.44
N LYS A 280 -6.93 14.62 -10.42
CA LYS A 280 -8.37 14.33 -10.37
C LYS A 280 -9.21 15.59 -10.47
N TRP A 281 -8.84 16.62 -9.77
CA TRP A 281 -9.53 17.91 -9.82
C TRP A 281 -9.44 18.52 -11.22
N MET A 282 -8.25 18.49 -11.85
CA MET A 282 -8.05 18.98 -13.22
C MET A 282 -8.86 18.19 -14.26
N GLU A 283 -8.91 16.86 -14.14
CA GLU A 283 -9.65 16.00 -15.07
C GLU A 283 -11.18 16.17 -14.95
N ASN A 284 -11.68 16.60 -13.79
CA ASN A 284 -13.09 16.87 -13.56
C ASN A 284 -13.53 18.25 -14.07
N ASP A 285 -12.61 19.13 -14.40
CA ASP A 285 -12.88 20.45 -14.98
C ASP A 285 -12.61 20.44 -16.49
N ASP A 286 -13.63 20.73 -17.30
CA ASP A 286 -13.55 20.66 -18.76
C ASP A 286 -12.49 21.61 -19.36
N PHE A 287 -12.28 22.77 -18.73
CA PHE A 287 -11.26 23.71 -19.18
C PHE A 287 -9.86 23.14 -18.93
N TRP A 288 -9.56 22.74 -17.69
CA TRP A 288 -8.23 22.25 -17.34
C TRP A 288 -7.88 20.94 -18.05
N ARG A 289 -8.83 20.02 -18.19
CA ARG A 289 -8.67 18.77 -18.94
C ARG A 289 -8.30 19.01 -20.40
N SER A 290 -8.85 20.05 -21.02
CA SER A 290 -8.54 20.39 -22.41
C SER A 290 -7.25 21.19 -22.55
N GLU A 291 -6.91 21.99 -21.55
CA GLU A 291 -5.82 22.96 -21.61
C GLU A 291 -4.46 22.36 -21.19
N ILE A 292 -4.39 21.55 -20.13
CA ILE A 292 -3.13 21.03 -19.63
C ILE A 292 -2.82 19.68 -20.27
N VAL A 293 -1.72 19.62 -21.03
CA VAL A 293 -1.30 18.40 -21.75
C VAL A 293 -0.20 17.62 -21.06
N GLN A 294 0.61 18.31 -20.24
CA GLN A 294 1.72 17.67 -19.51
C GLN A 294 1.93 18.35 -18.16
N ILE A 295 2.28 17.56 -17.18
CA ILE A 295 2.68 18.01 -15.85
C ILE A 295 4.11 17.55 -15.60
N THR A 296 5.03 18.50 -15.42
CA THR A 296 6.40 18.21 -15.01
C THR A 296 6.51 18.31 -13.50
N ALA A 297 6.77 17.20 -12.83
CA ALA A 297 6.87 17.13 -11.38
C ALA A 297 8.34 16.93 -10.97
N ARG A 298 8.81 17.71 -10.00
CA ARG A 298 10.18 17.64 -9.46
C ARG A 298 10.13 17.48 -7.95
N THR A 299 11.03 16.68 -7.40
CA THR A 299 11.25 16.65 -5.95
C THR A 299 12.33 17.67 -5.61
N THR A 300 12.00 18.66 -4.79
CA THR A 300 12.94 19.68 -4.33
C THR A 300 13.94 19.12 -3.32
N GLU A 301 14.99 19.87 -3.01
CA GLU A 301 15.96 19.50 -1.97
C GLU A 301 15.31 19.30 -0.58
N SER A 302 14.27 20.07 -0.29
CA SER A 302 13.46 19.91 0.93
C SER A 302 12.57 18.66 0.91
N GLY A 303 12.57 17.91 -0.20
CA GLY A 303 11.76 16.70 -0.41
C GLY A 303 10.29 17.00 -0.74
N ALA A 304 9.89 18.24 -0.98
CA ALA A 304 8.54 18.58 -1.42
C ALA A 304 8.41 18.41 -2.95
N ILE A 305 7.17 18.24 -3.42
CA ILE A 305 6.88 18.22 -4.85
C ILE A 305 6.66 19.64 -5.37
N ASP A 306 7.23 19.92 -6.54
CA ASP A 306 7.10 21.17 -7.28
C ASP A 306 6.61 20.87 -8.70
N LEU A 307 5.63 21.62 -9.20
CA LEU A 307 4.99 21.34 -10.48
C LEU A 307 5.18 22.47 -11.47
N GLU A 308 5.38 22.07 -12.73
CA GLU A 308 5.28 22.92 -13.91
C GLU A 308 4.19 22.33 -14.83
N LEU A 309 3.30 23.18 -15.35
CA LEU A 309 2.22 22.77 -16.23
C LEU A 309 2.52 23.26 -17.65
N THR A 310 2.31 22.39 -18.63
CA THR A 310 2.44 22.73 -20.06
C THR A 310 1.06 22.85 -20.67
N PRO A 311 0.61 24.06 -21.03
CA PRO A 311 -0.69 24.27 -21.65
C PRO A 311 -0.68 23.92 -23.14
N ARG A 312 -1.87 23.73 -23.69
CA ARG A 312 -2.08 23.49 -25.13
C ARG A 312 -2.15 24.81 -25.90
N SER A 313 -2.70 25.83 -25.29
CA SER A 313 -3.03 27.11 -25.95
C SER A 313 -1.83 28.01 -26.28
N GLY A 314 -0.63 27.70 -25.76
CA GLY A 314 0.54 28.53 -25.98
C GLY A 314 1.88 27.84 -25.73
N ASN A 315 2.94 28.47 -26.23
CA ASN A 315 4.31 27.97 -26.04
C ASN A 315 4.94 28.60 -24.79
N TYR A 316 4.32 28.40 -23.64
CA TYR A 316 4.80 28.85 -22.34
C TYR A 316 4.64 27.75 -21.29
N THR A 317 5.34 27.88 -20.18
CA THR A 317 5.25 26.95 -19.05
C THR A 317 4.71 27.70 -17.84
N ILE A 318 3.75 27.09 -17.15
CA ILE A 318 3.18 27.65 -15.94
C ILE A 318 3.98 27.08 -14.76
N LEU A 319 4.69 27.94 -14.05
CA LEU A 319 5.37 27.60 -12.82
C LEU A 319 4.34 27.53 -11.67
N PHE A 320 3.71 26.36 -11.52
CA PHE A 320 2.65 26.18 -10.53
C PHE A 320 3.20 26.11 -9.11
N GLY A 321 4.41 25.56 -8.96
CA GLY A 321 5.07 25.41 -7.68
C GLY A 321 4.48 24.28 -6.84
N ARG A 322 4.49 24.44 -5.52
CA ARG A 322 4.02 23.43 -4.56
C ARG A 322 2.52 23.22 -4.64
N LEU A 323 2.07 22.02 -4.27
CA LEU A 323 0.65 21.63 -4.27
C LEU A 323 -0.17 22.21 -3.09
N ASP A 324 0.46 22.97 -2.22
CA ASP A 324 -0.26 23.65 -1.15
C ASP A 324 -1.19 24.71 -1.77
N ASP A 325 -2.44 24.77 -1.33
CA ASP A 325 -3.49 25.68 -1.84
C ASP A 325 -3.73 25.59 -3.35
N ALA A 326 -3.62 24.38 -3.92
CA ALA A 326 -3.70 24.14 -5.36
C ALA A 326 -4.99 24.67 -6.00
N GLU A 327 -6.14 24.52 -5.34
CA GLU A 327 -7.44 25.01 -5.81
C GLU A 327 -7.44 26.54 -5.98
N GLN A 328 -6.96 27.27 -4.97
CA GLN A 328 -6.88 28.74 -5.05
C GLN A 328 -5.91 29.21 -6.15
N LYS A 329 -4.81 28.49 -6.37
CA LYS A 329 -3.87 28.81 -7.45
C LYS A 329 -4.49 28.59 -8.82
N LEU A 330 -5.24 27.51 -8.99
CA LEU A 330 -5.95 27.23 -10.24
C LEU A 330 -7.05 28.25 -10.50
N ASP A 331 -7.79 28.69 -9.50
CA ASP A 331 -8.77 29.76 -9.63
C ASP A 331 -8.12 31.08 -10.06
N LYS A 332 -6.99 31.45 -9.47
CA LYS A 332 -6.22 32.63 -9.89
C LYS A 332 -5.73 32.53 -11.34
N LEU A 333 -5.24 31.35 -11.69
CA LEU A 333 -4.75 31.03 -13.02
C LEU A 333 -5.91 31.11 -14.05
N LEU A 334 -7.09 30.56 -13.71
CA LEU A 334 -8.27 30.62 -14.57
C LEU A 334 -8.71 32.07 -14.83
N ARG A 335 -8.68 32.95 -13.80
CA ARG A 335 -8.94 34.38 -13.97
C ARG A 335 -7.93 35.02 -14.91
N PHE A 336 -6.65 34.68 -14.76
CA PHE A 336 -5.61 35.18 -15.67
C PHE A 336 -5.85 34.74 -17.13
N TYR A 337 -6.28 33.50 -17.36
CA TYR A 337 -6.64 33.01 -18.69
C TYR A 337 -7.82 33.81 -19.29
N ARG A 338 -8.84 34.09 -18.48
CA ARG A 338 -10.05 34.81 -18.93
C ARG A 338 -9.83 36.31 -19.13
N GLU A 339 -9.07 36.96 -18.27
CA GLU A 339 -8.93 38.42 -18.20
C GLU A 339 -7.58 38.90 -18.77
N GLY A 340 -6.51 38.12 -18.60
CA GLY A 340 -5.16 38.52 -18.99
C GLY A 340 -4.78 38.11 -20.42
N LEU A 341 -4.96 36.82 -20.78
CA LEU A 341 -4.61 36.32 -22.11
C LEU A 341 -5.58 36.81 -23.20
N GLY A 342 -6.85 37.01 -22.85
CA GLY A 342 -7.84 37.57 -23.77
C GLY A 342 -7.50 38.98 -24.25
N LEU A 343 -6.88 39.79 -23.42
CA LEU A 343 -6.42 41.14 -23.77
C LEU A 343 -5.14 41.13 -24.61
N SER A 344 -4.27 40.14 -24.44
CA SER A 344 -3.01 40.02 -25.19
C SER A 344 -3.22 39.58 -26.65
N LEU A 345 -4.28 38.84 -26.95
CA LEU A 345 -4.62 38.42 -28.33
C LEU A 345 -5.31 39.51 -29.17
N ILE A 346 -5.74 40.60 -28.56
CA ILE A 346 -6.35 41.73 -29.26
C ILE A 346 -5.30 42.73 -29.77
N HIS A 347 -4.05 42.63 -29.31
CA HIS A 347 -2.94 43.53 -29.67
C HIS A 347 -1.88 42.94 -30.62
N ILE A 348 -2.16 41.81 -31.26
CA ILE A 348 -1.42 41.28 -32.39
C ILE A 348 -2.34 41.32 -33.61
#